data_2557eed3a8d0f387009f168d4092fa8a
#
_entry.id   2557eed3a8d0f387009f168d4092fa8a
#
_cell.length_a   1.000
_cell.length_b   1.000
_cell.length_c   1.000
_cell.angle_alpha   90.00
_cell.angle_beta   90.00
_cell.angle_gamma   90.00
#
_symmetry.space_group_name_H-M   'P 1'
#
loop_
_entity.id
_entity.type
_entity.pdbx_description
1 polymer ?
#
loop_
_entity_poly.entity_id
_entity_poly.type
_entity_poly.pdbx_seq_one_letter_code
_entity_poly.pdbx_strand_id
1 'polypeptide(L)'
;MIKSSSDNVKKLNSINRRMFITGSLKFFIMIGIVSRLFFLQVKENKKYLTLSDKNRIREWKLAPVRGEFHDYFGNVIAGNFEAYQLHVIPEQVEDFRYVIYRLKDLLELSDIEFKKVLKKRNEIKPWETLIVSDNLSWQKFSKINNHLYDLNGVKPVISISRNYPFKENFTHLIGYVSQANQDDIESTQAIKKNFVPGLKVGKVGLEKTFEEKLIGTNDIERLSLIHI
;
A
#
# COMPACT_ATOMS: atom_id res chain seq x y z
N MET A 1 -61.14 -56.17 -24.91
CA MET A 1 -59.92 -55.85 -24.21
C MET A 1 -58.92 -55.15 -25.17
N ILE A 2 -59.32 -54.03 -25.81
CA ILE A 2 -58.45 -53.30 -26.78
C ILE A 2 -58.50 -51.77 -26.50
N LYS A 3 -58.52 -51.37 -25.24
CA LYS A 3 -58.54 -49.95 -24.88
C LYS A 3 -57.17 -49.40 -24.41
N SER A 4 -56.18 -50.26 -24.35
CA SER A 4 -54.86 -49.97 -23.73
C SER A 4 -53.86 -49.33 -24.69
N SER A 5 -53.99 -49.52 -26.03
CA SER A 5 -52.98 -49.07 -27.00
C SER A 5 -53.12 -47.57 -27.32
N SER A 6 -54.32 -47.05 -27.49
CA SER A 6 -54.53 -45.65 -27.87
C SER A 6 -54.22 -44.64 -26.72
N ASP A 7 -54.46 -45.08 -25.49
CA ASP A 7 -54.15 -44.26 -24.30
C ASP A 7 -52.64 -44.16 -24.04
N ASN A 8 -51.91 -45.23 -24.33
CA ASN A 8 -50.45 -45.23 -24.23
C ASN A 8 -49.78 -44.33 -25.31
N VAL A 9 -50.34 -44.36 -26.55
CA VAL A 9 -49.83 -43.48 -27.63
C VAL A 9 -50.12 -42.00 -27.30
N LYS A 10 -51.31 -41.70 -26.76
CA LYS A 10 -51.63 -40.32 -26.34
C LYS A 10 -50.75 -39.83 -25.17
N LYS A 11 -50.46 -40.72 -24.19
CA LYS A 11 -49.56 -40.40 -23.11
C LYS A 11 -48.15 -40.19 -23.60
N LEU A 12 -47.60 -41.03 -24.50
CA LEU A 12 -46.31 -40.87 -25.12
C LEU A 12 -46.18 -39.54 -25.91
N ASN A 13 -47.22 -39.21 -26.70
CA ASN A 13 -47.20 -37.94 -27.43
C ASN A 13 -47.30 -36.71 -26.51
N SER A 14 -48.03 -36.83 -25.41
CA SER A 14 -48.11 -35.76 -24.39
C SER A 14 -46.78 -35.57 -23.65
N ILE A 15 -46.11 -36.68 -23.33
CA ILE A 15 -44.76 -36.68 -22.70
C ILE A 15 -43.75 -36.07 -23.69
N ASN A 16 -43.76 -36.48 -24.96
CA ASN A 16 -42.87 -35.95 -25.98
C ASN A 16 -43.04 -34.43 -26.20
N ARG A 17 -44.26 -33.94 -26.23
CA ARG A 17 -44.52 -32.49 -26.32
C ARG A 17 -44.02 -31.71 -25.13
N ARG A 18 -44.25 -32.23 -23.91
CA ARG A 18 -43.76 -31.61 -22.68
C ARG A 18 -42.18 -31.62 -22.62
N MET A 19 -41.60 -32.74 -22.97
CA MET A 19 -40.12 -32.88 -23.07
C MET A 19 -39.53 -31.94 -24.11
N PHE A 20 -40.20 -31.78 -25.25
CA PHE A 20 -39.75 -30.85 -26.30
C PHE A 20 -39.82 -29.40 -25.82
N ILE A 21 -40.91 -28.99 -25.17
CA ILE A 21 -41.06 -27.62 -24.65
C ILE A 21 -40.03 -27.34 -23.56
N THR A 22 -39.86 -28.26 -22.61
CA THR A 22 -38.85 -28.10 -21.52
C THR A 22 -37.42 -28.16 -22.05
N GLY A 23 -37.13 -28.98 -23.05
CA GLY A 23 -35.86 -29.07 -23.73
C GLY A 23 -35.51 -27.79 -24.49
N SER A 24 -36.49 -27.27 -25.25
CA SER A 24 -36.32 -26.00 -25.99
C SER A 24 -36.09 -24.85 -25.04
N LEU A 25 -36.83 -24.75 -23.93
CA LEU A 25 -36.64 -23.71 -22.94
C LEU A 25 -35.21 -23.75 -22.34
N LYS A 26 -34.75 -24.94 -21.95
CA LYS A 26 -33.38 -25.12 -21.45
C LYS A 26 -32.32 -24.75 -22.49
N PHE A 27 -32.56 -25.10 -23.77
CA PHE A 27 -31.68 -24.78 -24.87
C PHE A 27 -31.55 -23.27 -25.09
N PHE A 28 -32.68 -22.52 -25.08
CA PHE A 28 -32.67 -21.06 -25.17
C PHE A 28 -31.97 -20.39 -23.98
N ILE A 29 -32.17 -20.88 -22.75
CA ILE A 29 -31.46 -20.39 -21.57
C ILE A 29 -29.96 -20.62 -21.73
N MET A 30 -29.55 -21.81 -22.17
CA MET A 30 -28.15 -22.14 -22.40
C MET A 30 -27.52 -21.23 -23.46
N ILE A 31 -28.21 -20.98 -24.59
CA ILE A 31 -27.75 -20.03 -25.62
C ILE A 31 -27.53 -18.63 -25.01
N GLY A 32 -28.50 -18.17 -24.19
CA GLY A 32 -28.41 -16.88 -23.51
C GLY A 32 -27.16 -16.78 -22.59
N ILE A 33 -26.91 -17.82 -21.82
CA ILE A 33 -25.73 -17.89 -20.94
C ILE A 33 -24.43 -17.90 -21.75
N VAL A 34 -24.34 -18.75 -22.76
CA VAL A 34 -23.14 -18.85 -23.62
C VAL A 34 -22.90 -17.53 -24.35
N SER A 35 -23.93 -16.91 -24.89
CA SER A 35 -23.85 -15.60 -25.56
C SER A 35 -23.36 -14.52 -24.57
N ARG A 36 -23.86 -14.53 -23.35
CA ARG A 36 -23.42 -13.59 -22.30
C ARG A 36 -22.00 -13.81 -21.87
N LEU A 37 -21.59 -15.06 -21.72
CA LEU A 37 -20.19 -15.43 -21.41
C LEU A 37 -19.25 -15.01 -22.53
N PHE A 38 -19.61 -15.26 -23.78
CA PHE A 38 -18.85 -14.80 -24.93
C PHE A 38 -18.67 -13.28 -24.94
N PHE A 39 -19.74 -12.55 -24.69
CA PHE A 39 -19.71 -11.09 -24.62
C PHE A 39 -18.75 -10.60 -23.53
N LEU A 40 -18.84 -11.15 -22.33
CA LEU A 40 -17.98 -10.78 -21.19
C LEU A 40 -16.50 -11.17 -21.42
N GLN A 41 -16.26 -12.37 -21.95
CA GLN A 41 -14.91 -12.90 -22.09
C GLN A 41 -14.16 -12.38 -23.33
N VAL A 42 -14.87 -12.05 -24.39
CA VAL A 42 -14.26 -11.62 -25.67
C VAL A 42 -14.36 -10.11 -25.83
N LYS A 43 -15.56 -9.56 -25.73
CA LYS A 43 -15.79 -8.15 -26.05
C LYS A 43 -15.38 -7.22 -24.90
N GLU A 44 -15.65 -7.58 -23.66
CA GLU A 44 -15.36 -6.78 -22.48
C GLU A 44 -14.13 -7.28 -21.68
N ASN A 45 -13.38 -8.23 -22.21
CA ASN A 45 -12.22 -8.84 -21.54
C ASN A 45 -11.25 -7.80 -20.97
N LYS A 46 -10.82 -6.82 -21.76
CA LYS A 46 -9.86 -5.78 -21.32
C LYS A 46 -10.38 -4.99 -20.11
N LYS A 47 -11.68 -4.68 -20.08
CA LYS A 47 -12.30 -3.95 -18.97
C LYS A 47 -12.27 -4.78 -17.68
N TYR A 48 -12.67 -6.04 -17.75
CA TYR A 48 -12.71 -6.90 -16.55
C TYR A 48 -11.30 -7.32 -16.10
N LEU A 49 -10.35 -7.49 -17.01
CA LEU A 49 -8.93 -7.69 -16.69
C LEU A 49 -8.40 -6.48 -15.89
N THR A 50 -8.62 -5.26 -16.37
CA THR A 50 -8.17 -4.04 -15.69
C THR A 50 -8.82 -3.90 -14.31
N LEU A 51 -10.10 -4.24 -14.16
CA LEU A 51 -10.77 -4.23 -12.85
C LEU A 51 -10.22 -5.30 -11.91
N SER A 52 -9.96 -6.50 -12.42
CA SER A 52 -9.34 -7.58 -11.66
C SER A 52 -7.93 -7.20 -11.18
N ASP A 53 -7.11 -6.63 -12.08
CA ASP A 53 -5.75 -6.19 -11.74
C ASP A 53 -5.77 -5.07 -10.71
N LYS A 54 -6.66 -4.10 -10.81
CA LYS A 54 -6.84 -3.06 -9.78
C LYS A 54 -7.22 -3.60 -8.40
N ASN A 55 -7.99 -4.69 -8.36
CA ASN A 55 -8.35 -5.33 -7.08
C ASN A 55 -7.24 -6.23 -6.53
N ARG A 56 -6.41 -6.79 -7.41
CA ARG A 56 -5.36 -7.75 -7.08
C ARG A 56 -4.03 -7.08 -6.75
N ILE A 57 -3.72 -5.97 -7.46
CA ILE A 57 -2.43 -5.28 -7.34
C ILE A 57 -2.63 -4.06 -6.44
N ARG A 58 -1.89 -4.02 -5.34
CA ARG A 58 -1.70 -2.80 -4.55
C ARG A 58 -0.44 -2.09 -5.05
N GLU A 59 -0.60 -0.86 -5.49
CA GLU A 59 0.51 0.01 -5.84
C GLU A 59 0.91 0.82 -4.60
N TRP A 60 2.14 0.62 -4.15
CA TRP A 60 2.74 1.42 -3.10
C TRP A 60 3.70 2.40 -3.75
N LYS A 61 3.45 3.67 -3.49
CA LYS A 61 4.41 4.70 -3.89
C LYS A 61 5.51 4.74 -2.85
N LEU A 62 6.75 4.56 -3.30
CA LEU A 62 7.92 4.73 -2.45
C LEU A 62 8.33 6.19 -2.44
N ALA A 63 8.80 6.67 -1.28
CA ALA A 63 9.36 8.00 -1.20
C ALA A 63 10.61 8.08 -2.11
N PRO A 64 10.73 9.13 -2.94
CA PRO A 64 11.85 9.27 -3.83
C PRO A 64 13.14 9.51 -3.04
N VAL A 65 14.26 9.07 -3.60
CA VAL A 65 15.57 9.39 -3.09
C VAL A 65 15.84 10.88 -3.35
N ARG A 66 16.15 11.62 -2.29
CA ARG A 66 16.41 13.06 -2.39
C ARG A 66 17.77 13.31 -3.02
N GLY A 67 17.87 14.31 -3.91
CA GLY A 67 19.13 14.74 -4.49
C GLY A 67 20.17 15.16 -3.44
N GLU A 68 21.45 15.01 -3.74
CA GLU A 68 22.55 15.33 -2.83
C GLU A 68 23.15 16.71 -3.13
N PHE A 69 23.76 17.33 -2.10
CA PHE A 69 24.57 18.51 -2.26
C PHE A 69 26.04 18.14 -2.16
N HIS A 70 26.80 18.53 -3.15
CA HIS A 70 28.25 18.35 -3.20
C HIS A 70 28.95 19.70 -3.25
N ASP A 71 30.17 19.76 -2.73
CA ASP A 71 31.05 20.90 -2.91
C ASP A 71 31.72 20.87 -4.31
N TYR A 72 32.53 21.88 -4.60
CA TYR A 72 33.29 21.95 -5.85
C TYR A 72 34.25 20.76 -6.05
N PHE A 73 34.74 20.16 -4.96
CA PHE A 73 35.66 19.02 -4.99
C PHE A 73 34.94 17.65 -5.00
N GLY A 74 33.60 17.64 -4.99
CA GLY A 74 32.80 16.41 -4.99
C GLY A 74 32.55 15.83 -3.60
N ASN A 75 32.88 16.52 -2.52
CA ASN A 75 32.55 16.04 -1.18
C ASN A 75 31.08 16.25 -0.87
N VAL A 76 30.45 15.26 -0.25
CA VAL A 76 29.03 15.33 0.12
C VAL A 76 28.84 16.27 1.31
N ILE A 77 28.08 17.35 1.10
CA ILE A 77 27.69 18.30 2.15
C ILE A 77 26.35 17.91 2.77
N ALA A 78 25.40 17.47 1.96
CA ALA A 78 24.16 16.86 2.41
C ALA A 78 23.81 15.66 1.51
N GLY A 79 23.82 14.49 2.08
CA GLY A 79 23.58 13.22 1.38
C GLY A 79 22.47 12.41 2.01
N ASN A 80 22.39 11.16 1.62
CA ASN A 80 21.38 10.23 2.08
C ASN A 80 22.06 9.02 2.76
N PHE A 81 21.37 8.44 3.72
CA PHE A 81 21.81 7.17 4.34
C PHE A 81 20.60 6.26 4.59
N GLU A 82 20.86 4.97 4.66
CA GLU A 82 19.83 4.00 5.01
C GLU A 82 19.51 4.10 6.50
N ALA A 83 18.24 4.31 6.80
CA ALA A 83 17.71 4.37 8.16
C ALA A 83 16.72 3.22 8.36
N TYR A 84 16.83 2.54 9.47
CA TYR A 84 15.91 1.49 9.85
C TYR A 84 14.70 2.11 10.56
N GLN A 85 13.52 1.91 9.99
CA GLN A 85 12.27 2.43 10.51
C GLN A 85 11.37 1.30 10.98
N LEU A 86 10.49 1.61 11.93
CA LEU A 86 9.45 0.70 12.36
C LEU A 86 8.09 1.29 12.06
N HIS A 87 7.39 0.61 11.21
CA HIS A 87 6.03 0.94 10.80
C HIS A 87 5.03 -0.01 11.46
N VAL A 88 3.87 0.51 11.85
CA VAL A 88 2.75 -0.28 12.37
C VAL A 88 1.49 0.11 11.60
N ILE A 89 0.76 -0.89 11.10
CA ILE A 89 -0.55 -0.70 10.45
C ILE A 89 -1.62 -1.07 11.48
N PRO A 90 -2.32 -0.09 12.05
CA PRO A 90 -3.23 -0.36 13.17
C PRO A 90 -4.38 -1.32 12.84
N GLU A 91 -4.86 -1.34 11.60
CA GLU A 91 -5.91 -2.25 11.13
C GLU A 91 -5.48 -3.73 11.15
N GLN A 92 -4.18 -4.00 11.01
CA GLN A 92 -3.62 -5.36 10.99
C GLN A 92 -3.26 -5.87 12.40
N VAL A 93 -3.44 -5.05 13.42
CA VAL A 93 -3.09 -5.35 14.81
C VAL A 93 -4.37 -5.63 15.60
N GLU A 94 -4.52 -6.84 16.17
CA GLU A 94 -5.67 -7.22 16.98
C GLU A 94 -5.74 -6.42 18.29
N ASP A 95 -4.65 -6.36 19.04
CA ASP A 95 -4.50 -5.54 20.26
C ASP A 95 -3.35 -4.55 20.09
N PHE A 96 -3.70 -3.34 19.66
CA PHE A 96 -2.73 -2.26 19.42
C PHE A 96 -1.97 -1.89 20.72
N ARG A 97 -2.63 -1.90 21.87
CA ARG A 97 -1.97 -1.56 23.14
C ARG A 97 -0.92 -2.60 23.50
N TYR A 98 -1.25 -3.87 23.41
CA TYR A 98 -0.32 -4.96 23.68
C TYR A 98 0.93 -4.86 22.79
N VAL A 99 0.73 -4.70 21.48
CA VAL A 99 1.86 -4.58 20.53
C VAL A 99 2.75 -3.37 20.85
N ILE A 100 2.17 -2.20 21.15
CA ILE A 100 2.97 -1.02 21.48
C ILE A 100 3.70 -1.17 22.83
N TYR A 101 3.11 -1.83 23.82
CA TYR A 101 3.83 -2.16 25.06
C TYR A 101 4.99 -3.11 24.81
N ARG A 102 4.78 -4.13 23.97
CA ARG A 102 5.84 -5.06 23.56
C ARG A 102 6.97 -4.34 22.81
N LEU A 103 6.61 -3.42 21.92
CA LEU A 103 7.59 -2.59 21.21
C LEU A 103 8.33 -1.64 22.15
N LYS A 104 7.68 -1.11 23.17
CA LYS A 104 8.33 -0.28 24.20
C LYS A 104 9.46 -1.05 24.87
N ASP A 105 9.21 -2.29 25.27
CA ASP A 105 10.21 -3.14 25.92
C ASP A 105 11.36 -3.55 24.96
N LEU A 106 11.01 -3.94 23.71
CA LEU A 106 11.99 -4.37 22.73
C LEU A 106 12.91 -3.25 22.26
N LEU A 107 12.36 -2.05 22.10
CA LEU A 107 13.05 -0.86 21.60
C LEU A 107 13.62 0.02 22.71
N GLU A 108 13.27 -0.26 23.98
CA GLU A 108 13.61 0.59 25.13
C GLU A 108 13.15 2.04 24.90
N LEU A 109 11.88 2.20 24.43
CA LEU A 109 11.31 3.52 24.17
C LEU A 109 11.13 4.29 25.48
N SER A 110 11.48 5.55 25.45
CA SER A 110 11.19 6.46 26.56
C SER A 110 9.67 6.67 26.72
N ASP A 111 9.22 7.03 27.93
CA ASP A 111 7.80 7.32 28.19
C ASP A 111 7.26 8.47 27.32
N ILE A 112 8.14 9.39 26.92
CA ILE A 112 7.80 10.51 26.05
C ILE A 112 7.51 10.01 24.62
N GLU A 113 8.36 9.16 24.08
CA GLU A 113 8.19 8.56 22.74
C GLU A 113 6.95 7.68 22.71
N PHE A 114 6.77 6.85 23.73
CA PHE A 114 5.59 6.01 23.89
C PHE A 114 4.29 6.82 23.85
N LYS A 115 4.20 7.91 24.63
CA LYS A 115 3.05 8.83 24.63
C LYS A 115 2.83 9.49 23.28
N LYS A 116 3.90 9.87 22.57
CA LYS A 116 3.82 10.42 21.20
C LYS A 116 3.22 9.43 20.22
N VAL A 117 3.63 8.16 20.28
CA VAL A 117 3.10 7.10 19.43
C VAL A 117 1.60 6.89 19.67
N LEU A 118 1.17 6.84 20.94
CA LEU A 118 -0.24 6.71 21.30
C LEU A 118 -1.08 7.92 20.85
N LYS A 119 -0.53 9.13 20.94
CA LYS A 119 -1.20 10.34 20.44
C LYS A 119 -1.36 10.30 18.92
N LYS A 120 -0.28 10.02 18.19
CA LYS A 120 -0.32 9.89 16.73
C LYS A 120 -1.32 8.83 16.25
N ARG A 121 -1.50 7.72 17.01
CA ARG A 121 -2.50 6.70 16.66
C ARG A 121 -3.91 7.26 16.59
N ASN A 122 -4.26 8.22 17.44
CA ASN A 122 -5.60 8.83 17.45
C ASN A 122 -5.81 9.85 16.33
N GLU A 123 -4.73 10.33 15.73
CA GLU A 123 -4.75 11.35 14.67
C GLU A 123 -4.80 10.73 13.27
N ILE A 124 -4.39 9.45 13.13
CA ILE A 124 -4.33 8.75 11.84
C ILE A 124 -5.51 7.78 11.65
N LYS A 125 -5.82 7.48 10.40
CA LYS A 125 -6.85 6.50 10.04
C LYS A 125 -6.36 5.07 10.29
N PRO A 126 -7.26 4.10 10.53
CA PRO A 126 -6.88 2.72 10.85
C PRO A 126 -5.96 2.04 9.82
N TRP A 127 -6.13 2.35 8.54
CA TRP A 127 -5.34 1.79 7.44
C TRP A 127 -4.06 2.55 7.11
N GLU A 128 -3.86 3.71 7.73
CA GLU A 128 -2.63 4.49 7.56
C GLU A 128 -1.49 3.90 8.39
N THR A 129 -0.30 3.99 7.84
CA THR A 129 0.92 3.52 8.49
C THR A 129 1.35 4.47 9.59
N LEU A 130 1.47 3.98 10.81
CA LEU A 130 2.05 4.69 11.94
C LEU A 130 3.55 4.43 12.01
N ILE A 131 4.36 5.47 11.92
CA ILE A 131 5.81 5.37 12.14
C ILE A 131 6.07 5.47 13.64
N VAL A 132 6.53 4.37 14.23
CA VAL A 132 6.87 4.27 15.67
C VAL A 132 8.26 4.83 15.94
N SER A 133 9.22 4.52 15.07
CA SER A 133 10.58 5.04 15.15
C SER A 133 11.16 5.26 13.75
N ASP A 134 11.81 6.41 13.55
CA ASP A 134 12.36 6.84 12.27
C ASP A 134 13.84 6.41 12.07
N ASN A 135 14.54 6.12 13.15
CA ASN A 135 15.98 5.83 13.11
C ASN A 135 16.35 4.82 14.20
N LEU A 136 16.23 3.55 13.86
CA LEU A 136 16.63 2.45 14.72
C LEU A 136 18.10 2.09 14.49
N SER A 137 18.80 1.69 15.54
CA SER A 137 20.07 1.02 15.37
C SER A 137 19.85 -0.37 14.74
N TRP A 138 20.86 -0.87 14.01
CA TRP A 138 20.83 -2.22 13.44
C TRP A 138 20.48 -3.30 14.47
N GLN A 139 21.02 -3.18 15.69
CA GLN A 139 20.75 -4.13 16.77
C GLN A 139 19.25 -4.17 17.15
N LYS A 140 18.63 -3.00 17.32
CA LYS A 140 17.19 -2.89 17.63
C LYS A 140 16.33 -3.38 16.47
N PHE A 141 16.70 -3.04 15.24
CA PHE A 141 16.05 -3.51 14.03
C PHE A 141 16.10 -5.05 13.90
N SER A 142 17.28 -5.64 14.08
CA SER A 142 17.46 -7.09 14.06
C SER A 142 16.68 -7.79 15.18
N LYS A 143 16.65 -7.20 16.39
CA LYS A 143 15.87 -7.71 17.52
C LYS A 143 14.37 -7.79 17.22
N ILE A 144 13.84 -6.74 16.56
CA ILE A 144 12.43 -6.75 16.13
C ILE A 144 12.17 -7.82 15.08
N ASN A 145 13.04 -7.96 14.07
CA ASN A 145 12.90 -8.96 13.02
C ASN A 145 12.78 -10.39 13.59
N ASN A 146 13.51 -10.68 14.66
CA ASN A 146 13.45 -11.97 15.33
C ASN A 146 12.12 -12.21 16.09
N HIS A 147 11.34 -11.16 16.38
CA HIS A 147 10.07 -11.24 17.11
C HIS A 147 8.85 -10.92 16.24
N LEU A 148 9.01 -10.81 14.91
CA LEU A 148 7.91 -10.46 14.00
C LEU A 148 6.74 -11.43 14.03
N TYR A 149 6.98 -12.71 14.31
CA TYR A 149 5.95 -13.74 14.41
C TYR A 149 4.92 -13.45 15.53
N ASP A 150 5.32 -12.73 16.59
CA ASP A 150 4.46 -12.31 17.70
C ASP A 150 3.86 -10.89 17.49
N LEU A 151 4.31 -10.17 16.47
CA LEU A 151 4.03 -8.75 16.26
C LEU A 151 3.23 -8.52 14.97
N ASN A 152 1.99 -9.03 14.92
CA ASN A 152 1.13 -8.83 13.76
C ASN A 152 0.93 -7.32 13.50
N GLY A 153 0.98 -6.94 12.22
CA GLY A 153 0.82 -5.56 11.77
C GLY A 153 2.04 -4.66 11.95
N VAL A 154 3.15 -5.20 12.49
CA VAL A 154 4.44 -4.49 12.62
C VAL A 154 5.31 -4.80 11.40
N LYS A 155 5.84 -3.77 10.75
CA LYS A 155 6.70 -3.88 9.56
C LYS A 155 7.99 -3.10 9.78
N PRO A 156 9.13 -3.76 9.98
CA PRO A 156 10.42 -3.12 9.89
C PRO A 156 10.71 -2.78 8.42
N VAL A 157 11.12 -1.54 8.17
CA VAL A 157 11.34 -0.99 6.83
C VAL A 157 12.70 -0.31 6.78
N ILE A 158 13.45 -0.55 5.70
CA ILE A 158 14.65 0.23 5.39
C ILE A 158 14.19 1.45 4.60
N SER A 159 14.45 2.62 5.12
CA SER A 159 14.09 3.90 4.51
C SER A 159 15.33 4.76 4.31
N ILE A 160 15.21 5.77 3.48
CA ILE A 160 16.28 6.71 3.23
C ILE A 160 16.08 7.95 4.09
N SER A 161 17.10 8.30 4.85
CA SER A 161 17.12 9.50 5.68
C SER A 161 18.23 10.46 5.26
N ARG A 162 18.03 11.74 5.57
CA ARG A 162 18.99 12.79 5.22
C ARG A 162 20.16 12.81 6.19
N ASN A 163 21.37 12.93 5.67
CA ASN A 163 22.60 13.04 6.44
C ASN A 163 23.32 14.36 6.14
N TYR A 164 23.80 15.01 7.18
CA TYR A 164 24.58 16.23 7.12
C TYR A 164 25.94 15.97 7.79
N PRO A 165 26.98 15.54 7.03
CA PRO A 165 28.27 15.14 7.60
C PRO A 165 28.94 16.25 8.43
N PHE A 166 28.78 17.50 7.99
CA PHE A 166 29.39 18.67 8.65
C PHE A 166 28.50 19.31 9.74
N LYS A 167 27.38 18.67 10.07
CA LYS A 167 26.45 19.06 11.15
C LYS A 167 26.21 20.59 11.22
N GLU A 168 26.74 21.23 12.27
CA GLU A 168 26.46 22.63 12.60
C GLU A 168 27.02 23.64 11.62
N ASN A 169 28.13 23.34 10.92
CA ASN A 169 28.88 24.29 10.11
C ASN A 169 28.08 24.84 8.93
N PHE A 170 27.16 24.05 8.34
CA PHE A 170 26.37 24.46 7.17
C PHE A 170 24.87 24.58 7.44
N THR A 171 24.42 24.44 8.70
CA THR A 171 23.01 24.40 9.05
C THR A 171 22.22 25.62 8.56
N HIS A 172 22.78 26.82 8.70
CA HIS A 172 22.13 28.05 8.27
C HIS A 172 22.06 28.21 6.75
N LEU A 173 23.01 27.64 6.02
CA LEU A 173 23.05 27.72 4.56
C LEU A 173 22.18 26.62 3.94
N ILE A 174 22.41 25.38 4.33
CA ILE A 174 21.72 24.22 3.74
C ILE A 174 20.29 24.11 4.29
N GLY A 175 20.09 24.36 5.58
CA GLY A 175 18.85 24.15 6.26
C GLY A 175 18.64 22.71 6.68
N TYR A 176 17.38 22.29 6.80
CA TYR A 176 17.01 20.94 7.21
C TYR A 176 15.75 20.46 6.51
N VAL A 177 15.55 19.14 6.52
CA VAL A 177 14.35 18.48 6.03
C VAL A 177 13.47 17.99 7.19
N SER A 178 12.16 18.08 7.02
CA SER A 178 11.15 17.55 7.95
C SER A 178 9.97 16.97 7.19
N GLN A 179 9.10 16.24 7.88
CA GLN A 179 7.87 15.71 7.27
C GLN A 179 7.05 16.84 6.65
N ALA A 180 6.49 16.59 5.46
CA ALA A 180 5.64 17.55 4.76
C ALA A 180 4.36 17.82 5.55
N ASN A 181 4.03 19.10 5.75
CA ASN A 181 2.77 19.54 6.30
C ASN A 181 1.76 19.79 5.17
N GLN A 182 0.49 20.04 5.52
CA GLN A 182 -0.56 20.36 4.55
C GLN A 182 -0.17 21.57 3.69
N ASP A 183 0.36 22.62 4.31
CA ASP A 183 0.79 23.84 3.63
C ASP A 183 1.93 23.59 2.63
N ASP A 184 2.86 22.69 2.95
CA ASP A 184 3.96 22.32 2.04
C ASP A 184 3.41 21.58 0.81
N ILE A 185 2.42 20.71 0.99
CA ILE A 185 1.78 19.93 -0.10
C ILE A 185 1.05 20.88 -1.06
N GLU A 186 0.42 21.92 -0.54
CA GLU A 186 -0.33 22.90 -1.35
C GLU A 186 0.59 23.92 -2.04
N SER A 187 1.75 24.20 -1.45
CA SER A 187 2.67 25.24 -1.92
C SER A 187 3.41 24.89 -3.20
N THR A 188 3.69 23.61 -3.46
CA THR A 188 4.55 23.18 -4.57
C THR A 188 3.95 22.01 -5.32
N GLN A 189 3.78 22.16 -6.65
CA GLN A 189 3.23 21.08 -7.49
C GLN A 189 4.10 19.81 -7.49
N ALA A 190 5.42 19.95 -7.39
CA ALA A 190 6.34 18.83 -7.32
C ALA A 190 6.11 17.97 -6.06
N ILE A 191 5.89 18.63 -4.90
CA ILE A 191 5.56 17.94 -3.64
C ILE A 191 4.22 17.23 -3.75
N LYS A 192 3.18 17.91 -4.27
CA LYS A 192 1.84 17.35 -4.45
C LYS A 192 1.84 16.11 -5.35
N LYS A 193 2.59 16.14 -6.45
CA LYS A 193 2.72 15.02 -7.40
C LYS A 193 3.41 13.81 -6.78
N ASN A 194 4.46 14.07 -6.02
CA ASN A 194 5.33 13.03 -5.43
C ASN A 194 4.99 12.72 -3.97
N PHE A 195 3.85 13.21 -3.48
CA PHE A 195 3.47 13.01 -2.09
C PHE A 195 3.24 11.54 -1.74
N VAL A 196 3.90 11.12 -0.68
CA VAL A 196 3.73 9.83 0.00
C VAL A 196 3.71 10.09 1.51
N PRO A 197 2.98 9.33 2.29
CA PRO A 197 3.01 9.46 3.75
C PRO A 197 4.45 9.36 4.28
N GLY A 198 4.87 10.34 5.08
CA GLY A 198 6.23 10.40 5.60
C GLY A 198 7.26 11.08 4.68
N LEU A 199 6.85 11.61 3.52
CA LEU A 199 7.72 12.39 2.65
C LEU A 199 8.38 13.54 3.43
N LYS A 200 9.72 13.65 3.32
CA LYS A 200 10.49 14.75 3.91
C LYS A 200 10.73 15.83 2.88
N VAL A 201 10.50 17.08 3.26
CA VAL A 201 10.66 18.27 2.43
C VAL A 201 11.59 19.28 3.10
N GLY A 202 12.28 20.09 2.31
CA GLY A 202 13.13 21.15 2.82
C GLY A 202 12.30 22.27 3.47
N LYS A 203 12.62 22.63 4.71
CA LYS A 203 11.89 23.66 5.45
C LYS A 203 12.53 25.05 5.33
N VAL A 204 13.84 25.10 5.28
CA VAL A 204 14.61 26.35 5.20
C VAL A 204 15.87 26.16 4.35
N GLY A 205 16.55 27.25 4.01
CA GLY A 205 17.84 27.27 3.32
C GLY A 205 17.80 26.70 1.89
N LEU A 206 18.94 26.18 1.44
CA LEU A 206 19.08 25.61 0.10
C LEU A 206 18.17 24.37 -0.10
N GLU A 207 17.92 23.60 0.95
CA GLU A 207 16.99 22.48 0.92
C GLU A 207 15.59 22.90 0.46
N LYS A 208 15.10 24.05 0.92
CA LYS A 208 13.80 24.61 0.49
C LYS A 208 13.89 25.25 -0.89
N THR A 209 14.93 26.02 -1.15
CA THR A 209 15.08 26.77 -2.40
C THR A 209 15.18 25.85 -3.62
N PHE A 210 15.87 24.72 -3.47
CA PHE A 210 16.06 23.74 -4.53
C PHE A 210 15.12 22.53 -4.42
N GLU A 211 14.03 22.63 -3.64
CA GLU A 211 13.09 21.51 -3.40
C GLU A 211 12.66 20.79 -4.68
N GLU A 212 12.26 21.54 -5.73
CA GLU A 212 11.82 20.96 -7.00
C GLU A 212 12.88 20.11 -7.70
N LYS A 213 14.16 20.46 -7.52
CA LYS A 213 15.28 19.70 -8.12
C LYS A 213 15.71 18.53 -7.26
N LEU A 214 15.51 18.64 -5.94
CA LEU A 214 15.98 17.66 -4.96
C LEU A 214 14.99 16.54 -4.69
N ILE A 215 13.68 16.78 -4.87
CA ILE A 215 12.62 15.86 -4.45
C ILE A 215 12.64 14.51 -5.21
N GLY A 216 13.24 14.44 -6.41
CA GLY A 216 13.26 13.24 -7.22
C GLY A 216 11.88 12.83 -7.78
N THR A 217 11.78 11.62 -8.29
CA THR A 217 10.55 11.02 -8.82
C THR A 217 10.20 9.78 -8.01
N ASN A 218 8.90 9.60 -7.72
CA ASN A 218 8.43 8.43 -6.98
C ASN A 218 8.63 7.15 -7.78
N ASP A 219 9.13 6.13 -7.13
CA ASP A 219 9.06 4.75 -7.60
C ASP A 219 7.74 4.11 -7.17
N ILE A 220 7.26 3.15 -7.97
CA ILE A 220 6.02 2.43 -7.71
C ILE A 220 6.36 0.96 -7.52
N GLU A 221 6.16 0.47 -6.32
CA GLU A 221 6.23 -0.96 -6.02
C GLU A 221 4.84 -1.58 -6.19
N ARG A 222 4.76 -2.67 -6.98
CA ARG A 222 3.52 -3.41 -7.24
C ARG A 222 3.52 -4.73 -6.49
N LEU A 223 2.65 -4.85 -5.51
CA LEU A 223 2.46 -6.07 -4.74
C LEU A 223 1.22 -6.81 -5.21
N SER A 224 1.37 -8.10 -5.57
CA SER A 224 0.24 -8.98 -5.88
C SER A 224 -0.32 -9.60 -4.60
N LEU A 225 -1.62 -9.43 -4.35
CA LEU A 225 -2.30 -9.99 -3.17
C LEU A 225 -2.59 -11.50 -3.27
N ILE A 226 -2.25 -12.15 -4.41
CA ILE A 226 -2.57 -13.58 -4.62
C ILE A 226 -1.51 -14.51 -4.00
N HIS A 227 -0.35 -13.99 -3.62
CA HIS A 227 0.75 -14.78 -3.06
C HIS A 227 1.00 -14.56 -1.56
N ILE A 228 -0.04 -14.10 -0.84
CA ILE A 228 0.00 -13.98 0.62
C ILE A 228 -0.88 -15.06 1.23
#